data_843e2ad3c7b00a136d0402d6a62a54d4
#
_entry.id   843e2ad3c7b00a136d0402d6a62a54d4
#
_cell.length_a   1.000
_cell.length_b   1.000
_cell.length_c   1.000
_cell.angle_alpha   90.00
_cell.angle_beta   90.00
_cell.angle_gamma   90.00
#
_symmetry.space_group_name_H-M   'P 1'
#
loop_
_entity.id
_entity.type
_entity.pdbx_description
1 polymer ?
#
loop_
_entity_poly.entity_id
_entity_poly.type
_entity_poly.pdbx_seq_one_letter_code
_entity_poly.pdbx_strand_id
1 'polypeptide(L)'
;MNDDQVERRRRALAIFDEVAELAGEDRSRRLDALCGDDGELRRQVQVLLDADAGTAEPFRGDASHWGEALACDAATPDAMLGRSIGVWKIVGILGHGGMGAVYAVGRGDGAYAHRAALKLIRTSADSPAARERFLRERQILAGLQHPNIAILLDGGISEHGEPYFVMERIDGVPIDRWCDTRNLGLRDRVVLFLQVLDAVRYAHRNLVVLRDL
;
A
#
# COMPACT_ATOMS: atom_id res chain seq x y z
N MET A 1 -13.56 4.47 17.63
CA MET A 1 -13.07 3.10 17.81
C MET A 1 -13.21 2.80 19.28
N ASN A 2 -13.98 1.77 19.65
CA ASN A 2 -14.33 1.49 21.03
C ASN A 2 -13.13 0.86 21.74
N ASP A 3 -12.84 1.23 23.02
CA ASP A 3 -11.70 0.70 23.80
C ASP A 3 -11.67 -0.84 23.82
N ASP A 4 -12.84 -1.48 23.84
CA ASP A 4 -13.00 -2.94 23.78
C ASP A 4 -12.47 -3.56 22.47
N GLN A 5 -12.59 -2.87 21.34
CA GLN A 5 -12.02 -3.34 20.07
C GLN A 5 -10.49 -3.24 20.02
N VAL A 6 -9.93 -2.22 20.65
CA VAL A 6 -8.46 -2.05 20.74
C VAL A 6 -7.86 -3.13 21.62
N GLU A 7 -8.47 -3.40 22.78
CA GLU A 7 -8.01 -4.43 23.71
C GLU A 7 -8.13 -5.84 23.12
N ARG A 8 -9.25 -6.14 22.42
CA ARG A 8 -9.42 -7.42 21.72
C ARG A 8 -8.38 -7.63 20.62
N ARG A 9 -8.05 -6.58 19.87
CA ARG A 9 -7.03 -6.64 18.82
C ARG A 9 -5.62 -6.86 19.40
N ARG A 10 -5.31 -6.20 20.52
CA ARG A 10 -4.05 -6.42 21.25
C ARG A 10 -3.92 -7.86 21.73
N ARG A 11 -5.03 -8.40 22.28
CA ARG A 11 -5.10 -9.79 22.73
C ARG A 11 -4.95 -10.78 21.57
N ALA A 12 -5.56 -10.49 20.40
CA ALA A 12 -5.42 -11.32 19.21
C ALA A 12 -3.97 -11.38 18.70
N LEU A 13 -3.25 -10.27 18.70
CA LEU A 13 -1.83 -10.23 18.35
C LEU A 13 -0.96 -11.03 19.32
N ALA A 14 -1.19 -10.88 20.63
CA ALA A 14 -0.43 -11.64 21.63
C ALA A 14 -0.65 -13.15 21.48
N ILE A 15 -1.88 -13.59 21.21
CA ILE A 15 -2.18 -15.00 20.94
C ILE A 15 -1.53 -15.48 19.64
N PHE A 16 -1.56 -14.64 18.60
CA PHE A 16 -0.90 -14.95 17.32
C PHE A 16 0.60 -15.21 17.53
N ASP A 17 1.32 -14.31 18.22
CA ASP A 17 2.76 -14.47 18.51
C ASP A 17 3.06 -15.78 19.24
N GLU A 18 2.15 -16.23 20.12
CA GLU A 18 2.33 -17.46 20.89
C GLU A 18 2.07 -18.74 20.05
N VAL A 19 1.20 -18.68 19.04
CA VAL A 19 0.77 -19.86 18.27
C VAL A 19 1.34 -19.91 16.84
N ALA A 20 1.97 -18.84 16.37
CA ALA A 20 2.47 -18.74 15.00
C ALA A 20 3.49 -19.85 14.64
N GLU A 21 4.37 -20.18 15.58
CA GLU A 21 5.40 -21.22 15.40
C GLU A 21 4.88 -22.66 15.62
N LEU A 22 3.68 -22.81 16.18
CA LEU A 22 3.08 -24.13 16.42
C LEU A 22 2.46 -24.67 15.12
N ALA A 23 2.39 -25.99 14.97
CA ALA A 23 1.79 -26.65 13.80
C ALA A 23 0.75 -27.70 14.20
N GLY A 24 -0.20 -27.98 13.30
CA GLY A 24 -1.16 -29.07 13.41
C GLY A 24 -2.02 -29.01 14.69
N GLU A 25 -2.13 -30.14 15.36
CA GLU A 25 -2.98 -30.30 16.56
C GLU A 25 -2.52 -29.46 17.76
N ASP A 26 -1.22 -29.18 17.89
CA ASP A 26 -0.70 -28.39 19.00
C ASP A 26 -1.15 -26.93 18.88
N ARG A 27 -1.15 -26.37 17.67
CA ARG A 27 -1.70 -25.06 17.37
C ARG A 27 -3.19 -25.00 17.71
N SER A 28 -3.97 -25.98 17.25
CA SER A 28 -5.42 -26.00 17.50
C SER A 28 -5.75 -26.07 18.98
N ARG A 29 -5.09 -26.94 19.72
CA ARG A 29 -5.28 -27.06 21.19
C ARG A 29 -4.91 -25.78 21.92
N ARG A 30 -3.83 -25.13 21.51
CA ARG A 30 -3.38 -23.88 22.14
C ARG A 30 -4.34 -22.72 21.85
N LEU A 31 -4.85 -22.62 20.61
CA LEU A 31 -5.87 -21.65 20.23
C LEU A 31 -7.15 -21.83 21.03
N ASP A 32 -7.62 -23.05 21.20
CA ASP A 32 -8.83 -23.36 22.01
C ASP A 32 -8.64 -22.95 23.46
N ALA A 33 -7.46 -23.20 24.04
CA ALA A 33 -7.15 -22.82 25.42
C ALA A 33 -7.08 -21.30 25.63
N LEU A 34 -6.55 -20.53 24.64
CA LEU A 34 -6.32 -19.07 24.77
C LEU A 34 -7.53 -18.24 24.37
N CYS A 35 -8.30 -18.68 23.39
CA CYS A 35 -9.50 -18.00 22.92
C CYS A 35 -10.75 -18.35 23.74
N GLY A 36 -10.82 -19.56 24.34
CA GLY A 36 -12.00 -20.04 25.05
C GLY A 36 -13.25 -19.95 24.16
N ASP A 37 -14.34 -19.43 24.71
CA ASP A 37 -15.62 -19.27 24.02
C ASP A 37 -15.71 -17.97 23.20
N ASP A 38 -14.63 -17.13 23.15
CA ASP A 38 -14.61 -15.90 22.34
C ASP A 38 -14.37 -16.21 20.85
N GLY A 39 -15.45 -16.54 20.15
CA GLY A 39 -15.40 -16.85 18.71
C GLY A 39 -14.94 -15.70 17.83
N GLU A 40 -15.11 -14.44 18.25
CA GLU A 40 -14.63 -13.29 17.49
C GLU A 40 -13.12 -13.11 17.62
N LEU A 41 -12.59 -13.27 18.84
CA LEU A 41 -11.15 -13.28 19.11
C LEU A 41 -10.46 -14.40 18.30
N ARG A 42 -11.04 -15.61 18.33
CA ARG A 42 -10.53 -16.76 17.55
C ARG A 42 -10.48 -16.46 16.06
N ARG A 43 -11.53 -15.86 15.51
CA ARG A 43 -11.57 -15.46 14.09
C ARG A 43 -10.48 -14.45 13.74
N GLN A 44 -10.23 -13.47 14.60
CA GLN A 44 -9.17 -12.48 14.40
C GLN A 44 -7.79 -13.13 14.41
N VAL A 45 -7.52 -14.06 15.33
CA VAL A 45 -6.25 -14.81 15.36
C VAL A 45 -6.10 -15.70 14.12
N GLN A 46 -7.19 -16.35 13.69
CA GLN A 46 -7.16 -17.19 12.48
C GLN A 46 -6.83 -16.36 11.23
N VAL A 47 -7.40 -15.16 11.09
CA VAL A 47 -7.06 -14.24 9.99
C VAL A 47 -5.58 -13.87 9.99
N LEU A 48 -4.98 -13.66 11.15
CA LEU A 48 -3.54 -13.39 11.27
C LEU A 48 -2.70 -14.62 10.88
N LEU A 49 -3.07 -15.80 11.33
CA LEU A 49 -2.39 -17.05 10.98
C LEU A 49 -2.49 -17.38 9.49
N ASP A 50 -3.65 -17.17 8.90
CA ASP A 50 -3.87 -17.38 7.46
C ASP A 50 -3.05 -16.37 6.63
N ALA A 51 -2.91 -15.15 7.11
CA ALA A 51 -2.06 -14.14 6.51
C ALA A 51 -0.57 -14.52 6.58
N ASP A 52 -0.12 -15.03 7.72
CA ASP A 52 1.26 -15.46 7.95
C ASP A 52 1.59 -16.74 7.16
N ALA A 53 0.70 -17.75 7.19
CA ALA A 53 0.83 -18.96 6.38
C ALA A 53 0.74 -18.69 4.87
N GLY A 54 0.42 -17.46 4.48
CA GLY A 54 0.18 -17.07 3.12
C GLY A 54 -1.00 -17.81 2.48
N THR A 55 -1.93 -18.33 3.27
CA THR A 55 -3.16 -19.01 2.83
C THR A 55 -4.39 -18.12 2.93
N ALA A 56 -4.26 -16.92 3.51
CA ALA A 56 -5.30 -15.92 3.47
C ALA A 56 -5.45 -15.40 2.04
N GLU A 57 -6.39 -15.99 1.30
CA GLU A 57 -7.04 -15.22 0.25
C GLU A 57 -7.93 -14.17 0.95
N PRO A 58 -7.56 -12.92 0.86
CA PRO A 58 -7.77 -12.03 -0.28
C PRO A 58 -6.51 -11.25 -0.72
N PHE A 59 -5.29 -11.59 -0.30
CA PHE A 59 -4.07 -10.85 -0.65
C PHE A 59 -2.95 -11.70 -1.30
N ARG A 60 -3.19 -12.96 -1.60
CA ARG A 60 -2.41 -13.69 -2.59
C ARG A 60 -3.01 -13.49 -3.98
N GLY A 61 -3.02 -12.27 -4.46
CA GLY A 61 -2.81 -12.06 -5.86
C GLY A 61 -1.30 -12.01 -6.06
N ASP A 62 -0.69 -13.15 -6.41
CA ASP A 62 0.51 -13.12 -7.20
C ASP A 62 0.29 -12.05 -8.28
N ALA A 63 1.20 -11.06 -8.36
CA ALA A 63 1.07 -9.95 -9.30
C ALA A 63 0.89 -10.43 -10.75
N SER A 64 1.24 -11.69 -11.04
CA SER A 64 1.00 -12.36 -12.31
C SER A 64 -0.47 -12.74 -12.53
N HIS A 65 -1.22 -13.12 -11.51
CA HIS A 65 -2.62 -13.56 -11.68
C HIS A 65 -3.61 -12.40 -11.83
N TRP A 66 -3.28 -11.21 -11.28
CA TRP A 66 -4.04 -9.97 -11.55
C TRP A 66 -3.74 -9.39 -12.93
N GLY A 67 -2.60 -9.75 -13.52
CA GLY A 67 -2.23 -9.38 -14.88
C GLY A 67 -3.08 -10.06 -15.96
N GLU A 68 -3.49 -11.31 -15.76
CA GLU A 68 -4.27 -12.07 -16.75
C GLU A 68 -5.78 -11.81 -16.67
N ALA A 69 -6.35 -11.58 -15.48
CA ALA A 69 -7.79 -11.32 -15.33
C ALA A 69 -8.22 -9.92 -15.79
N LEU A 70 -7.29 -8.98 -16.02
CA LEU A 70 -7.53 -7.59 -16.42
C LEU A 70 -6.99 -7.26 -17.81
N ALA A 71 -6.64 -8.27 -18.61
CA ALA A 71 -6.18 -8.11 -19.99
C ALA A 71 -7.29 -7.73 -20.99
N CYS A 72 -8.54 -7.57 -20.54
CA CYS A 72 -9.61 -7.03 -21.36
C CYS A 72 -9.69 -5.51 -21.17
N ASP A 73 -9.33 -4.76 -22.22
CA ASP A 73 -9.56 -3.32 -22.46
C ASP A 73 -8.76 -2.28 -21.63
N ALA A 74 -7.59 -2.60 -21.08
CA ALA A 74 -6.72 -1.55 -20.59
C ALA A 74 -5.88 -0.99 -21.75
N ALA A 75 -6.04 0.31 -22.03
CA ALA A 75 -5.11 1.03 -22.89
C ALA A 75 -3.67 0.69 -22.50
N THR A 76 -2.84 0.32 -23.47
CA THR A 76 -1.41 0.07 -23.22
C THR A 76 -0.83 1.29 -22.50
N PRO A 77 0.14 1.14 -21.56
CA PRO A 77 0.74 2.28 -20.86
C PRO A 77 1.16 3.41 -21.81
N ASP A 78 1.62 3.06 -23.03
CA ASP A 78 1.98 4.01 -24.09
C ASP A 78 0.78 4.81 -24.61
N ALA A 79 -0.42 4.25 -24.64
CA ALA A 79 -1.63 4.95 -25.07
C ALA A 79 -2.06 6.09 -24.12
N MET A 80 -1.50 6.14 -22.92
CA MET A 80 -1.75 7.20 -21.94
C MET A 80 -0.83 8.41 -22.13
N LEU A 81 0.26 8.29 -22.89
CA LEU A 81 1.19 9.40 -23.14
C LEU A 81 0.47 10.57 -23.82
N GLY A 82 0.71 11.77 -23.30
CA GLY A 82 0.10 13.01 -23.80
C GLY A 82 -1.33 13.28 -23.32
N ARG A 83 -2.01 12.31 -22.67
CA ARG A 83 -3.34 12.50 -22.07
C ARG A 83 -3.23 13.35 -20.81
N SER A 84 -4.34 13.99 -20.47
CA SER A 84 -4.47 14.77 -19.23
C SER A 84 -5.44 14.06 -18.28
N ILE A 85 -5.10 14.05 -17.00
CA ILE A 85 -5.94 13.60 -15.88
C ILE A 85 -6.07 14.81 -14.94
N GLY A 86 -7.23 15.43 -14.90
CA GLY A 86 -7.39 16.73 -14.27
C GLY A 86 -6.44 17.76 -14.89
N VAL A 87 -5.66 18.43 -14.05
CA VAL A 87 -4.65 19.43 -14.48
C VAL A 87 -3.30 18.82 -14.84
N TRP A 88 -3.16 17.50 -14.76
CA TRP A 88 -1.90 16.79 -14.93
C TRP A 88 -1.80 16.13 -16.32
N LYS A 89 -0.77 16.49 -17.06
CA LYS A 89 -0.47 15.90 -18.37
C LYS A 89 0.58 14.80 -18.23
N ILE A 90 0.29 13.62 -18.75
CA ILE A 90 1.20 12.47 -18.75
C ILE A 90 2.32 12.73 -19.77
N VAL A 91 3.57 12.72 -19.31
CA VAL A 91 4.76 12.99 -20.12
C VAL A 91 5.72 11.80 -20.23
N GLY A 92 5.49 10.74 -19.44
CA GLY A 92 6.31 9.53 -19.48
C GLY A 92 5.77 8.45 -18.56
N ILE A 93 6.34 7.26 -18.68
CA ILE A 93 6.04 6.11 -17.83
C ILE A 93 7.17 5.96 -16.81
N LEU A 94 6.87 5.87 -15.52
CA LEU A 94 7.86 5.61 -14.47
C LEU A 94 7.89 4.13 -14.08
N GLY A 95 6.75 3.44 -14.16
CA GLY A 95 6.65 2.02 -13.86
C GLY A 95 5.23 1.49 -14.06
N HIS A 96 5.11 0.19 -14.16
CA HIS A 96 3.82 -0.51 -14.20
C HIS A 96 3.94 -1.83 -13.44
N GLY A 97 2.85 -2.26 -12.80
CA GLY A 97 2.79 -3.50 -12.02
C GLY A 97 1.34 -3.90 -11.71
N GLY A 98 1.16 -4.93 -10.92
CA GLY A 98 -0.15 -5.48 -10.59
C GLY A 98 -1.13 -4.48 -9.96
N MET A 99 -0.65 -3.45 -9.27
CA MET A 99 -1.49 -2.43 -8.60
C MET A 99 -1.79 -1.20 -9.48
N GLY A 100 -1.32 -1.17 -10.74
CA GLY A 100 -1.56 -0.05 -11.65
C GLY A 100 -0.31 0.44 -12.35
N ALA A 101 -0.41 1.61 -12.96
CA ALA A 101 0.69 2.27 -13.65
C ALA A 101 1.06 3.58 -12.96
N VAL A 102 2.36 3.88 -12.94
CA VAL A 102 2.90 5.13 -12.43
C VAL A 102 3.48 5.93 -13.60
N TYR A 103 3.02 7.14 -13.74
CA TYR A 103 3.38 8.04 -14.83
C TYR A 103 4.15 9.24 -14.33
N ALA A 104 5.12 9.69 -15.10
CA ALA A 104 5.66 11.02 -14.96
C ALA A 104 4.65 12.02 -15.52
N VAL A 105 4.30 13.02 -14.73
CA VAL A 105 3.35 14.05 -15.13
C VAL A 105 3.91 15.44 -14.93
N GLY A 106 3.42 16.37 -15.74
CA GLY A 106 3.64 17.81 -15.57
C GLY A 106 2.30 18.52 -15.48
N ARG A 107 2.29 19.73 -14.90
CA ARG A 107 1.07 20.55 -14.96
C ARG A 107 0.79 20.99 -16.39
N GLY A 108 -0.44 20.78 -16.83
CA GLY A 108 -0.91 21.14 -18.16
C GLY A 108 -1.67 22.46 -18.24
N ASP A 109 -1.97 23.06 -17.09
CA ASP A 109 -2.71 24.34 -16.97
C ASP A 109 -1.85 25.60 -17.18
N GLY A 110 -0.53 25.44 -17.37
CA GLY A 110 0.40 26.54 -17.60
C GLY A 110 0.68 27.43 -16.36
N ALA A 111 0.13 27.10 -15.20
CA ALA A 111 0.27 27.91 -13.99
C ALA A 111 1.73 28.00 -13.54
N TYR A 112 2.45 26.90 -13.54
CA TYR A 112 3.89 26.78 -13.29
C TYR A 112 4.41 25.39 -13.66
N ALA A 113 5.71 25.29 -13.97
CA ALA A 113 6.33 24.01 -14.28
C ALA A 113 6.46 23.18 -12.99
N HIS A 114 5.71 22.08 -12.91
CA HIS A 114 5.81 21.13 -11.80
C HIS A 114 5.88 19.71 -12.35
N ARG A 115 6.85 18.94 -11.86
CA ARG A 115 7.01 17.52 -12.19
C ARG A 115 6.55 16.69 -11.01
N ALA A 116 5.69 15.71 -11.30
CA ALA A 116 5.15 14.83 -10.28
C ALA A 116 5.07 13.38 -10.79
N ALA A 117 4.77 12.46 -9.91
CA ALA A 117 4.43 11.08 -10.21
C ALA A 117 2.92 10.88 -10.02
N LEU A 118 2.23 10.36 -11.03
CA LEU A 118 0.81 10.03 -10.97
C LEU A 118 0.65 8.52 -10.96
N LYS A 119 0.10 7.97 -9.86
CA LYS A 119 -0.27 6.57 -9.75
C LYS A 119 -1.75 6.42 -10.09
N LEU A 120 -2.04 5.73 -11.19
CA LEU A 120 -3.39 5.37 -11.59
C LEU A 120 -3.75 4.03 -10.97
N ILE A 121 -4.84 3.96 -10.22
CA ILE A 121 -5.26 2.75 -9.51
C ILE A 121 -6.24 2.00 -10.39
N ARG A 122 -5.92 0.74 -10.67
CA ARG A 122 -6.73 -0.17 -11.49
C ARG A 122 -7.93 -0.78 -10.75
N THR A 123 -8.60 -0.04 -9.91
CA THR A 123 -9.86 -0.48 -9.32
C THR A 123 -10.95 0.44 -9.79
N SER A 124 -11.99 -0.13 -10.38
CA SER A 124 -13.17 0.66 -10.72
C SER A 124 -13.78 1.23 -9.44
N ALA A 125 -13.84 2.55 -9.36
CA ALA A 125 -14.61 3.24 -8.32
C ALA A 125 -16.12 3.20 -8.64
N ASP A 126 -16.60 2.07 -9.20
CA ASP A 126 -17.96 1.95 -9.75
C ASP A 126 -19.05 1.99 -8.68
N SER A 127 -18.67 1.77 -7.41
CA SER A 127 -19.64 1.90 -6.31
C SER A 127 -19.45 3.20 -5.53
N PRO A 128 -20.53 3.86 -5.08
CA PRO A 128 -20.45 5.03 -4.21
C PRO A 128 -19.60 4.78 -2.95
N ALA A 129 -19.68 3.56 -2.40
CA ALA A 129 -18.92 3.16 -1.22
C ALA A 129 -17.40 3.07 -1.49
N ALA A 130 -16.99 2.58 -2.66
CA ALA A 130 -15.58 2.54 -3.06
C ALA A 130 -15.02 3.95 -3.26
N ARG A 131 -15.81 4.83 -3.89
CA ARG A 131 -15.47 6.24 -4.10
C ARG A 131 -15.29 6.98 -2.77
N GLU A 132 -16.22 6.80 -1.83
CA GLU A 132 -16.13 7.42 -0.51
C GLU A 132 -14.91 6.93 0.28
N ARG A 133 -14.62 5.62 0.22
CA ARG A 133 -13.43 5.03 0.85
C ARG A 133 -12.16 5.63 0.29
N PHE A 134 -12.03 5.73 -1.04
CA PHE A 134 -10.90 6.36 -1.71
C PHE A 134 -10.71 7.82 -1.29
N LEU A 135 -11.77 8.61 -1.26
CA LEU A 135 -11.71 10.02 -0.86
C LEU A 135 -11.26 10.18 0.61
N ARG A 136 -11.68 9.27 1.49
CA ARG A 136 -11.26 9.24 2.90
C ARG A 136 -9.78 8.86 3.02
N GLU A 137 -9.33 7.84 2.29
CA GLU A 137 -7.92 7.43 2.25
C GLU A 137 -7.03 8.56 1.72
N ARG A 138 -7.44 9.23 0.65
CA ARG A 138 -6.75 10.41 0.13
C ARG A 138 -6.56 11.49 1.20
N GLN A 139 -7.60 11.78 1.99
CA GLN A 139 -7.54 12.79 3.04
C GLN A 139 -6.52 12.42 4.13
N ILE A 140 -6.42 11.14 4.47
CA ILE A 140 -5.44 10.65 5.44
C ILE A 140 -4.01 10.77 4.88
N LEU A 141 -3.81 10.35 3.63
CA LEU A 141 -2.51 10.43 2.96
C LEU A 141 -2.03 11.87 2.78
N ALA A 142 -2.95 12.80 2.49
CA ALA A 142 -2.63 14.23 2.36
C ALA A 142 -2.12 14.87 3.68
N GLY A 143 -2.43 14.26 4.81
CA GLY A 143 -1.94 14.68 6.12
C GLY A 143 -0.55 14.18 6.50
N LEU A 144 0.03 13.25 5.71
CA LEU A 144 1.35 12.71 6.00
C LEU A 144 2.45 13.70 5.59
N GLN A 145 3.29 14.08 6.55
CA GLN A 145 4.46 14.94 6.33
C GLN A 145 5.67 14.32 7.03
N HIS A 146 6.53 13.68 6.28
CA HIS A 146 7.73 13.05 6.80
C HIS A 146 8.86 13.12 5.75
N PRO A 147 10.12 13.36 6.12
CA PRO A 147 11.23 13.54 5.16
C PRO A 147 11.49 12.31 4.27
N ASN A 148 11.08 11.13 4.72
CA ASN A 148 11.28 9.86 4.00
C ASN A 148 9.96 9.28 3.45
N ILE A 149 8.91 10.10 3.30
CA ILE A 149 7.65 9.74 2.66
C ILE A 149 7.35 10.77 1.56
N ALA A 150 7.14 10.32 0.34
CA ALA A 150 6.77 11.20 -0.77
C ALA A 150 5.45 11.93 -0.47
N ILE A 151 5.45 13.26 -0.65
CA ILE A 151 4.29 14.10 -0.33
C ILE A 151 3.20 13.87 -1.37
N LEU A 152 1.96 13.69 -0.91
CA LEU A 152 0.78 13.70 -1.76
C LEU A 152 0.48 15.15 -2.18
N LEU A 153 0.51 15.43 -3.48
CA LEU A 153 0.28 16.75 -4.05
C LEU A 153 -1.17 16.95 -4.48
N ASP A 154 -1.80 15.87 -4.98
CA ASP A 154 -3.16 15.89 -5.51
C ASP A 154 -3.72 14.47 -5.55
N GLY A 155 -5.01 14.32 -5.83
CA GLY A 155 -5.64 13.03 -6.06
C GLY A 155 -7.13 13.20 -6.34
N GLY A 156 -7.68 12.29 -7.09
CA GLY A 156 -9.07 12.38 -7.51
C GLY A 156 -9.53 11.13 -8.25
N ILE A 157 -10.61 11.31 -8.96
CA ILE A 157 -11.19 10.30 -9.85
C ILE A 157 -11.17 10.91 -11.24
N SER A 158 -10.59 10.18 -12.21
CA SER A 158 -10.53 10.61 -13.60
C SER A 158 -11.94 10.71 -14.23
N GLU A 159 -12.03 11.31 -15.42
CA GLU A 159 -13.28 11.36 -16.20
C GLU A 159 -13.79 9.95 -16.57
N HIS A 160 -12.90 8.95 -16.53
CA HIS A 160 -13.23 7.54 -16.79
C HIS A 160 -13.55 6.74 -15.53
N GLY A 161 -13.66 7.41 -14.36
CA GLY A 161 -13.98 6.75 -13.09
C GLY A 161 -12.77 6.12 -12.38
N GLU A 162 -11.56 6.29 -12.88
CA GLU A 162 -10.35 5.69 -12.32
C GLU A 162 -9.79 6.55 -11.19
N PRO A 163 -9.59 6.00 -9.98
CA PRO A 163 -8.92 6.71 -8.91
C PRO A 163 -7.45 6.96 -9.24
N TYR A 164 -6.94 8.13 -8.86
CA TYR A 164 -5.52 8.46 -9.03
C TYR A 164 -4.96 9.26 -7.85
N PHE A 165 -3.68 9.09 -7.62
CA PHE A 165 -2.88 9.91 -6.71
C PHE A 165 -1.76 10.59 -7.47
N VAL A 166 -1.50 11.85 -7.13
CA VAL A 166 -0.34 12.60 -7.61
C VAL A 166 0.56 12.90 -6.43
N MET A 167 1.79 12.49 -6.54
CA MET A 167 2.77 12.60 -5.46
C MET A 167 4.05 13.24 -5.97
N GLU A 168 4.86 13.69 -5.04
CA GLU A 168 6.21 14.14 -5.31
C GLU A 168 6.96 13.09 -6.14
N ARG A 169 7.62 13.55 -7.21
CA ARG A 169 8.48 12.70 -8.01
C ARG A 169 9.86 12.62 -7.37
N ILE A 170 10.24 11.42 -6.98
CA ILE A 170 11.56 11.14 -6.44
C ILE A 170 12.50 10.75 -7.58
N ASP A 171 13.53 11.56 -7.81
CA ASP A 171 14.62 11.24 -8.72
C ASP A 171 15.70 10.49 -7.94
N GLY A 172 15.64 9.16 -7.96
CA GLY A 172 16.53 8.30 -7.18
C GLY A 172 16.65 6.90 -7.76
N VAL A 173 17.32 6.05 -7.01
CA VAL A 173 17.44 4.62 -7.30
C VAL A 173 16.96 3.81 -6.11
N PRO A 174 16.49 2.56 -6.31
CA PRO A 174 16.10 1.67 -5.23
C PRO A 174 17.20 1.53 -4.17
N ILE A 175 16.81 1.44 -2.91
CA ILE A 175 17.72 1.44 -1.76
C ILE A 175 18.72 0.28 -1.79
N ASP A 176 18.29 -0.89 -2.28
CA ASP A 176 19.12 -2.06 -2.50
C ASP A 176 20.24 -1.75 -3.49
N ARG A 177 19.89 -1.23 -4.67
CA ARG A 177 20.84 -0.82 -5.73
C ARG A 177 21.78 0.29 -5.25
N TRP A 178 21.26 1.24 -4.47
CA TRP A 178 22.07 2.28 -3.86
C TRP A 178 23.15 1.69 -2.95
N CYS A 179 22.76 0.74 -2.08
CA CYS A 179 23.67 0.07 -1.18
C CYS A 179 24.73 -0.75 -1.93
N ASP A 180 24.30 -1.49 -2.96
CA ASP A 180 25.18 -2.35 -3.74
C ASP A 180 26.18 -1.56 -4.59
N THR A 181 25.71 -0.52 -5.29
CA THR A 181 26.58 0.33 -6.13
C THR A 181 27.66 1.03 -5.30
N ARG A 182 27.39 1.31 -4.03
CA ARG A 182 28.34 1.96 -3.11
C ARG A 182 29.11 0.99 -2.22
N ASN A 183 28.87 -0.32 -2.37
CA ASN A 183 29.46 -1.37 -1.55
C ASN A 183 29.30 -1.08 -0.05
N LEU A 184 28.11 -0.63 0.37
CA LEU A 184 27.87 -0.28 1.76
C LEU A 184 27.97 -1.50 2.66
N GLY A 185 28.71 -1.37 3.77
CA GLY A 185 28.81 -2.37 4.82
C GLY A 185 27.47 -2.56 5.55
N LEU A 186 27.37 -3.66 6.31
CA LEU A 186 26.15 -4.00 7.06
C LEU A 186 25.68 -2.86 7.96
N ARG A 187 26.60 -2.21 8.66
CA ARG A 187 26.28 -1.10 9.58
C ARG A 187 25.57 0.05 8.85
N ASP A 188 26.07 0.46 7.69
CA ASP A 188 25.52 1.58 6.93
C ASP A 188 24.15 1.22 6.34
N ARG A 189 23.98 -0.04 5.88
CA ARG A 189 22.68 -0.56 5.44
C ARG A 189 21.65 -0.54 6.57
N VAL A 190 22.03 -0.93 7.78
CA VAL A 190 21.15 -0.87 8.95
C VAL A 190 20.77 0.57 9.28
N VAL A 191 21.69 1.52 9.20
CA VAL A 191 21.38 2.95 9.43
C VAL A 191 20.36 3.47 8.43
N LEU A 192 20.47 3.12 7.15
CA LEU A 192 19.47 3.47 6.14
C LEU A 192 18.12 2.82 6.44
N PHE A 193 18.13 1.54 6.81
CA PHE A 193 16.89 0.82 7.14
C PHE A 193 16.18 1.40 8.37
N LEU A 194 16.90 1.91 9.35
CA LEU A 194 16.31 2.60 10.50
C LEU A 194 15.53 3.87 10.08
N GLN A 195 15.96 4.57 9.02
CA GLN A 195 15.21 5.71 8.48
C GLN A 195 13.90 5.24 7.81
N VAL A 196 13.92 4.09 7.12
CA VAL A 196 12.71 3.49 6.57
C VAL A 196 11.73 3.12 7.70
N LEU A 197 12.24 2.47 8.76
CA LEU A 197 11.40 2.11 9.92
C LEU A 197 10.81 3.33 10.63
N ASP A 198 11.52 4.45 10.69
CA ASP A 198 10.99 5.69 11.25
C ASP A 198 9.82 6.25 10.41
N ALA A 199 9.94 6.22 9.09
CA ALA A 199 8.86 6.58 8.18
C ALA A 199 7.64 5.65 8.33
N VAL A 200 7.85 4.35 8.39
CA VAL A 200 6.79 3.35 8.61
C VAL A 200 6.09 3.58 9.95
N ARG A 201 6.86 3.78 11.01
CA ARG A 201 6.32 4.10 12.35
C ARG A 201 5.47 5.36 12.34
N TYR A 202 5.92 6.40 11.63
CA TYR A 202 5.16 7.63 11.47
C TYR A 202 3.84 7.38 10.74
N ALA A 203 3.85 6.65 9.62
CA ALA A 203 2.65 6.30 8.86
C ALA A 203 1.66 5.49 9.72
N HIS A 204 2.13 4.48 10.46
CA HIS A 204 1.30 3.66 11.35
C HIS A 204 0.65 4.49 12.47
N ARG A 205 1.36 5.47 13.05
CA ARG A 205 0.79 6.39 14.05
C ARG A 205 -0.36 7.23 13.47
N ASN A 206 -0.31 7.52 12.18
CA ASN A 206 -1.38 8.20 11.44
C ASN A 206 -2.39 7.23 10.82
N LEU A 207 -2.43 5.98 11.26
CA LEU A 207 -3.35 4.93 10.83
C LEU A 207 -3.23 4.54 9.34
N VAL A 208 -2.07 4.82 8.74
CA VAL A 208 -1.74 4.42 7.38
C VAL A 208 -0.88 3.16 7.41
N VAL A 209 -1.35 2.09 6.78
CA VAL A 209 -0.58 0.87 6.56
C VAL A 209 0.01 0.93 5.16
N LEU A 210 1.34 1.01 5.11
CA LEU A 210 2.09 0.94 3.84
C LEU A 210 2.14 -0.54 3.41
N ARG A 211 1.61 -0.84 2.23
CA ARG A 211 1.56 -2.21 1.69
C ARG A 211 2.70 -2.49 0.73
N ASP A 212 3.30 -1.43 0.18
CA ASP A 212 4.45 -1.45 -0.71
C ASP A 212 5.54 -0.56 -0.12
N LEU A 213 6.71 -1.14 0.18
CA LEU A 213 7.92 -0.46 0.65
C LEU A 213 9.05 -0.63 -0.35
#